data_fccc4815ca8e26eca28bfb3a4f5c7461
#
_entry.id   fccc4815ca8e26eca28bfb3a4f5c7461
#
_cell.length_a   1.000
_cell.length_b   1.000
_cell.length_c   1.000
_cell.angle_alpha   90.00
_cell.angle_beta   90.00
_cell.angle_gamma   90.00
#
_symmetry.space_group_name_H-M   'P 1'
#
loop_
_entity.id
_entity.type
_entity.pdbx_description
1 polymer ?
#
loop_
_entity_poly.entity_id
_entity_poly.type
_entity_poly.pdbx_seq_one_letter_code
_entity_poly.pdbx_strand_id
1 'polypeptide(L)'
;MDKLKERSEVSASDKWQIEKIYKNIEEFNKDYTWVEESFNTLKQVVKKFLNSKEDFSAFFKFDSKISRVIDKLSVYANCKEDEDTANTTYQELSSKIQNLYAKYSEITSSVVPNIIKEDENKILSYIDKDLESYRHMITSILRQKKHCLSSDNEKLLAAFSPVLGSASDTYSYLTNADMKLGTIHDE
;
A
#
# COMPACT_ATOMS: atom_id res chain seq x y z
N MET A 1 34.26 15.24 -9.71
CA MET A 1 32.88 14.73 -9.82
C MET A 1 32.12 15.73 -10.67
N ASP A 2 31.57 15.31 -11.80
CA ASP A 2 30.69 16.15 -12.59
C ASP A 2 29.44 16.49 -11.78
N LYS A 3 29.04 17.77 -11.80
CA LYS A 3 27.82 18.21 -11.14
C LYS A 3 26.63 17.46 -11.77
N LEU A 4 25.79 16.85 -10.94
CA LEU A 4 24.54 16.26 -11.42
C LEU A 4 23.70 17.32 -12.14
N LYS A 5 23.14 16.94 -13.28
CA LYS A 5 22.26 17.83 -14.06
C LYS A 5 20.97 18.10 -13.30
N GLU A 6 20.55 19.35 -13.33
CA GLU A 6 19.20 19.71 -12.90
C GLU A 6 18.17 19.08 -13.85
N ARG A 7 16.95 18.78 -13.34
CA ARG A 7 15.92 18.16 -14.17
C ARG A 7 15.61 18.93 -15.47
N SER A 8 15.68 20.24 -15.43
CA SER A 8 15.49 21.13 -16.61
C SER A 8 16.52 20.88 -17.69
N GLU A 9 17.75 20.47 -17.31
CA GLU A 9 18.90 20.21 -18.20
C GLU A 9 18.88 18.80 -18.79
N VAL A 10 18.00 17.91 -18.28
CA VAL A 10 17.87 16.52 -18.79
C VAL A 10 16.99 16.52 -20.03
N SER A 11 17.42 15.78 -21.09
CA SER A 11 16.64 15.63 -22.31
C SER A 11 15.23 15.06 -22.02
N ALA A 12 14.22 15.51 -22.78
CA ALA A 12 12.86 14.98 -22.68
C ALA A 12 12.79 13.46 -22.96
N SER A 13 13.68 12.93 -23.81
CA SER A 13 13.80 11.49 -24.09
C SER A 13 14.25 10.67 -22.89
N ASP A 14 14.94 11.30 -21.94
CA ASP A 14 15.57 10.65 -20.80
C ASP A 14 14.73 10.87 -19.51
N LYS A 15 13.56 11.49 -19.64
CA LYS A 15 12.60 11.74 -18.55
C LYS A 15 11.46 10.74 -18.60
N TRP A 16 11.00 10.29 -17.44
CA TRP A 16 9.75 9.57 -17.34
C TRP A 16 8.57 10.49 -17.66
N GLN A 17 7.61 9.98 -18.41
CA GLN A 17 6.42 10.72 -18.82
C GLN A 17 5.33 10.62 -17.75
N ILE A 18 5.57 11.19 -16.58
CA ILE A 18 4.68 11.11 -15.40
C ILE A 18 3.30 11.73 -15.72
N GLU A 19 3.26 12.71 -16.63
CA GLU A 19 2.05 13.37 -17.10
C GLU A 19 1.08 12.41 -17.84
N LYS A 20 1.52 11.20 -18.20
CA LYS A 20 0.63 10.13 -18.70
C LYS A 20 -0.20 9.49 -17.59
N ILE A 21 0.21 9.59 -16.33
CA ILE A 21 -0.53 9.09 -15.18
C ILE A 21 -1.63 10.10 -14.83
N TYR A 22 -1.26 11.35 -14.58
CA TYR A 22 -2.14 12.52 -14.43
C TYR A 22 -1.52 13.70 -15.15
N LYS A 23 -2.30 14.39 -15.95
CA LYS A 23 -1.82 15.55 -16.73
C LYS A 23 -1.37 16.71 -15.85
N ASN A 24 -2.02 16.85 -14.70
CA ASN A 24 -1.79 17.93 -13.75
C ASN A 24 -2.32 17.54 -12.35
N ILE A 25 -2.05 18.39 -11.37
CA ILE A 25 -2.48 18.21 -9.97
C ILE A 25 -4.01 18.28 -9.83
N GLU A 26 -4.72 18.99 -10.69
CA GLU A 26 -6.19 19.05 -10.64
C GLU A 26 -6.81 17.68 -10.96
N GLU A 27 -6.28 16.94 -11.95
CA GLU A 27 -6.72 15.57 -12.24
C GLU A 27 -6.41 14.62 -11.09
N PHE A 28 -5.24 14.74 -10.48
CA PHE A 28 -4.87 14.00 -9.26
C PHE A 28 -5.85 14.30 -8.12
N ASN A 29 -6.15 15.56 -7.84
CA ASN A 29 -7.05 15.95 -6.75
C ASN A 29 -8.49 15.45 -6.96
N LYS A 30 -8.96 15.29 -8.19
CA LYS A 30 -10.29 14.69 -8.46
C LYS A 30 -10.33 13.23 -8.00
N ASP A 31 -9.34 12.44 -8.39
CA ASP A 31 -9.25 11.03 -7.98
C ASP A 31 -9.02 10.91 -6.45
N TYR A 32 -8.22 11.79 -5.87
CA TYR A 32 -7.99 11.87 -4.43
C TYR A 32 -9.30 12.10 -3.66
N THR A 33 -10.08 13.13 -4.05
CA THR A 33 -11.38 13.45 -3.44
C THR A 33 -12.34 12.28 -3.59
N TRP A 34 -12.40 11.67 -4.77
CA TRP A 34 -13.24 10.50 -5.00
C TRP A 34 -12.91 9.34 -4.05
N VAL A 35 -11.63 9.07 -3.78
CA VAL A 35 -11.20 8.04 -2.82
C VAL A 35 -11.67 8.41 -1.41
N GLU A 36 -11.45 9.65 -0.96
CA GLU A 36 -11.88 10.09 0.38
C GLU A 36 -13.40 9.92 0.58
N GLU A 37 -14.20 10.35 -0.39
CA GLU A 37 -15.67 10.19 -0.36
C GLU A 37 -16.08 8.70 -0.36
N SER A 38 -15.33 7.86 -1.09
CA SER A 38 -15.58 6.42 -1.19
C SER A 38 -15.36 5.68 0.13
N PHE A 39 -14.59 6.21 1.08
CA PHE A 39 -14.35 5.55 2.36
C PHE A 39 -15.61 5.33 3.20
N ASN A 40 -16.60 6.20 3.12
CA ASN A 40 -17.88 5.99 3.80
C ASN A 40 -18.61 4.77 3.25
N THR A 41 -18.63 4.60 1.93
CA THR A 41 -19.20 3.43 1.28
C THR A 41 -18.39 2.18 1.59
N LEU A 42 -17.05 2.26 1.57
CA LEU A 42 -16.16 1.15 1.91
C LEU A 42 -16.41 0.65 3.33
N LYS A 43 -16.54 1.53 4.31
CA LYS A 43 -16.89 1.17 5.70
C LYS A 43 -18.20 0.38 5.78
N GLN A 44 -19.21 0.78 5.00
CA GLN A 44 -20.49 0.07 4.97
C GLN A 44 -20.37 -1.32 4.32
N VAL A 45 -19.63 -1.40 3.23
CA VAL A 45 -19.41 -2.66 2.51
C VAL A 45 -18.57 -3.63 3.35
N VAL A 46 -17.53 -3.16 4.04
CA VAL A 46 -16.72 -3.97 4.97
C VAL A 46 -17.55 -4.52 6.13
N LYS A 47 -18.53 -3.77 6.65
CA LYS A 47 -19.37 -4.24 7.75
C LYS A 47 -20.25 -5.44 7.39
N LYS A 48 -20.59 -5.62 6.12
CA LYS A 48 -21.55 -6.62 5.67
C LYS A 48 -20.99 -7.67 4.70
N PHE A 49 -19.73 -7.59 4.31
CA PHE A 49 -19.16 -8.40 3.23
C PHE A 49 -19.27 -9.93 3.42
N LEU A 50 -19.43 -10.41 4.65
CA LEU A 50 -19.61 -11.84 4.94
C LEU A 50 -21.07 -12.28 5.10
N ASN A 51 -22.05 -11.35 4.96
CA ASN A 51 -23.45 -11.67 5.16
C ASN A 51 -24.01 -12.54 4.02
N SER A 52 -23.57 -12.28 2.79
CA SER A 52 -24.01 -13.03 1.61
C SER A 52 -22.88 -13.11 0.57
N LYS A 53 -23.06 -13.98 -0.42
CA LYS A 53 -22.16 -14.08 -1.58
C LYS A 53 -22.13 -12.77 -2.38
N GLU A 54 -23.28 -12.12 -2.53
CA GLU A 54 -23.44 -10.84 -3.23
C GLU A 54 -22.68 -9.74 -2.51
N ASP A 55 -22.78 -9.66 -1.19
CA ASP A 55 -22.04 -8.71 -0.37
C ASP A 55 -20.53 -8.97 -0.44
N PHE A 56 -20.12 -10.24 -0.46
CA PHE A 56 -18.71 -10.64 -0.63
C PHE A 56 -18.16 -10.19 -1.98
N SER A 57 -18.90 -10.46 -3.06
CA SER A 57 -18.52 -10.00 -4.40
C SER A 57 -18.47 -8.47 -4.50
N ALA A 58 -19.46 -7.79 -3.92
CA ALA A 58 -19.51 -6.33 -3.92
C ALA A 58 -18.30 -5.72 -3.20
N PHE A 59 -17.88 -6.32 -2.08
CA PHE A 59 -16.67 -5.88 -1.37
C PHE A 59 -15.44 -5.97 -2.27
N PHE A 60 -15.11 -7.14 -2.83
CA PHE A 60 -13.89 -7.31 -3.61
C PHE A 60 -13.86 -6.42 -4.86
N LYS A 61 -14.99 -6.25 -5.54
CA LYS A 61 -15.09 -5.36 -6.71
C LYS A 61 -14.89 -3.89 -6.32
N PHE A 62 -15.47 -3.46 -5.21
CA PHE A 62 -15.35 -2.08 -4.75
C PHE A 62 -13.97 -1.79 -4.20
N ASP A 63 -13.42 -2.69 -3.41
CA ASP A 63 -12.07 -2.64 -2.86
C ASP A 63 -11.01 -2.54 -3.97
N SER A 64 -11.08 -3.41 -4.98
CA SER A 64 -10.21 -3.34 -6.16
C SER A 64 -10.31 -2.03 -6.93
N LYS A 65 -11.49 -1.42 -6.97
CA LYS A 65 -11.65 -0.12 -7.63
C LYS A 65 -10.94 0.99 -6.86
N ILE A 66 -11.10 1.01 -5.53
CA ILE A 66 -10.45 2.01 -4.67
C ILE A 66 -8.94 1.81 -4.67
N SER A 67 -8.46 0.59 -4.43
CA SER A 67 -7.02 0.30 -4.34
C SER A 67 -6.28 0.68 -5.62
N ARG A 68 -6.84 0.38 -6.79
CA ARG A 68 -6.24 0.81 -8.08
C ARG A 68 -6.11 2.31 -8.21
N VAL A 69 -7.08 3.08 -7.71
CA VAL A 69 -6.99 4.55 -7.75
C VAL A 69 -5.95 5.03 -6.75
N ILE A 70 -5.90 4.46 -5.55
CA ILE A 70 -4.86 4.78 -4.56
C ILE A 70 -3.46 4.47 -5.12
N ASP A 71 -3.28 3.31 -5.76
CA ASP A 71 -2.00 2.94 -6.37
C ASP A 71 -1.59 3.92 -7.47
N LYS A 72 -2.53 4.31 -8.33
CA LYS A 72 -2.28 5.31 -9.38
C LYS A 72 -1.87 6.65 -8.81
N LEU A 73 -2.55 7.12 -7.76
CA LEU A 73 -2.22 8.35 -7.04
C LEU A 73 -0.84 8.25 -6.40
N SER A 74 -0.53 7.11 -5.77
CA SER A 74 0.76 6.85 -5.11
C SER A 74 1.93 6.89 -6.10
N VAL A 75 1.80 6.20 -7.24
CA VAL A 75 2.86 6.19 -8.26
C VAL A 75 3.13 7.61 -8.77
N TYR A 76 2.07 8.41 -9.03
CA TYR A 76 2.24 9.79 -9.47
C TYR A 76 2.95 10.64 -8.41
N ALA A 77 2.48 10.59 -7.15
CA ALA A 77 3.02 11.39 -6.07
C ALA A 77 4.51 11.05 -5.81
N ASN A 78 4.83 9.77 -5.72
CA ASN A 78 6.21 9.32 -5.49
C ASN A 78 7.13 9.71 -6.65
N CYS A 79 6.71 9.48 -7.90
CA CYS A 79 7.51 9.89 -9.05
C CYS A 79 7.72 11.40 -9.10
N LYS A 80 6.76 12.22 -8.68
CA LYS A 80 6.93 13.68 -8.60
C LYS A 80 7.89 14.08 -7.49
N GLU A 81 7.83 13.44 -6.33
CA GLU A 81 8.76 13.68 -5.23
C GLU A 81 10.19 13.24 -5.59
N ASP A 82 10.35 12.10 -6.28
CA ASP A 82 11.64 11.61 -6.76
C ASP A 82 12.27 12.54 -7.82
N GLU A 83 11.44 13.27 -8.59
CA GLU A 83 11.93 14.26 -9.54
C GLU A 83 12.58 15.48 -8.85
N ASP A 84 12.02 15.91 -7.71
CA ASP A 84 12.48 17.07 -6.96
C ASP A 84 12.05 16.93 -5.49
N THR A 85 12.91 16.35 -4.68
CA THR A 85 12.68 16.11 -3.25
C THR A 85 12.60 17.40 -2.41
N ALA A 86 13.08 18.53 -2.94
CA ALA A 86 13.01 19.83 -2.28
C ALA A 86 11.68 20.56 -2.56
N ASN A 87 10.88 20.08 -3.50
CA ASN A 87 9.62 20.68 -3.88
C ASN A 87 8.52 20.41 -2.85
N THR A 88 8.12 21.44 -2.11
CA THR A 88 7.13 21.32 -1.03
C THR A 88 5.75 20.83 -1.52
N THR A 89 5.35 21.17 -2.76
CA THR A 89 4.11 20.68 -3.36
C THR A 89 4.15 19.17 -3.57
N TYR A 90 5.28 18.62 -4.01
CA TYR A 90 5.43 17.18 -4.23
C TYR A 90 5.48 16.39 -2.91
N GLN A 91 6.18 16.94 -1.90
CA GLN A 91 6.15 16.41 -0.53
C GLN A 91 4.72 16.38 0.05
N GLU A 92 3.91 17.43 -0.24
CA GLU A 92 2.50 17.46 0.17
C GLU A 92 1.69 16.35 -0.49
N LEU A 93 1.89 16.08 -1.80
CA LEU A 93 1.21 14.98 -2.48
C LEU A 93 1.53 13.62 -1.84
N SER A 94 2.79 13.34 -1.56
CA SER A 94 3.21 12.10 -0.89
C SER A 94 2.61 11.98 0.51
N SER A 95 2.59 13.07 1.28
CA SER A 95 1.96 13.10 2.60
C SER A 95 0.45 12.81 2.53
N LYS A 96 -0.25 13.36 1.54
CA LYS A 96 -1.66 13.06 1.28
C LYS A 96 -1.88 11.58 1.01
N ILE A 97 -1.01 10.96 0.22
CA ILE A 97 -1.12 9.52 -0.10
C ILE A 97 -0.87 8.65 1.14
N GLN A 98 0.12 8.97 1.96
CA GLN A 98 0.35 8.26 3.23
C GLN A 98 -0.90 8.30 4.14
N ASN A 99 -1.56 9.46 4.22
CA ASN A 99 -2.82 9.59 4.96
C ASN A 99 -3.97 8.77 4.36
N LEU A 100 -4.07 8.69 3.01
CA LEU A 100 -5.06 7.83 2.35
C LEU A 100 -4.82 6.35 2.68
N TYR A 101 -3.58 5.88 2.58
CA TYR A 101 -3.21 4.51 2.92
C TYR A 101 -3.51 4.18 4.39
N ALA A 102 -3.21 5.09 5.31
CA ALA A 102 -3.52 4.90 6.73
C ALA A 102 -5.03 4.72 6.95
N LYS A 103 -5.86 5.59 6.39
CA LYS A 103 -7.32 5.50 6.47
C LYS A 103 -7.86 4.23 5.80
N TYR A 104 -7.36 3.89 4.61
CA TYR A 104 -7.74 2.67 3.90
C TYR A 104 -7.42 1.42 4.71
N SER A 105 -6.19 1.33 5.22
CA SER A 105 -5.73 0.21 6.05
C SER A 105 -6.54 0.08 7.34
N GLU A 106 -6.88 1.19 7.99
CA GLU A 106 -7.77 1.18 9.16
C GLU A 106 -9.13 0.55 8.82
N ILE A 107 -9.76 1.00 7.71
CA ILE A 107 -11.09 0.52 7.31
C ILE A 107 -11.06 -0.98 6.94
N THR A 108 -10.02 -1.43 6.26
CA THR A 108 -9.91 -2.81 5.75
C THR A 108 -9.23 -3.78 6.71
N SER A 109 -8.68 -3.30 7.82
CA SER A 109 -7.91 -4.08 8.80
C SER A 109 -8.60 -5.35 9.30
N SER A 110 -9.93 -5.33 9.41
CA SER A 110 -10.73 -6.45 9.89
C SER A 110 -11.05 -7.50 8.82
N VAL A 111 -10.82 -7.21 7.54
CA VAL A 111 -11.26 -8.07 6.42
C VAL A 111 -10.56 -9.42 6.46
N VAL A 112 -9.23 -9.43 6.43
CA VAL A 112 -8.44 -10.67 6.45
C VAL A 112 -8.69 -11.48 7.71
N PRO A 113 -8.66 -10.91 8.94
CA PRO A 113 -9.00 -11.66 10.16
C PRO A 113 -10.40 -12.27 10.13
N ASN A 114 -11.38 -11.57 9.57
CA ASN A 114 -12.75 -12.09 9.51
C ASN A 114 -12.88 -13.23 8.48
N ILE A 115 -12.24 -13.15 7.33
CA ILE A 115 -12.18 -14.27 6.36
C ILE A 115 -11.54 -15.51 7.00
N ILE A 116 -10.43 -15.35 7.73
CA ILE A 116 -9.72 -16.44 8.38
C ILE A 116 -10.59 -17.13 9.45
N LYS A 117 -11.43 -16.38 10.17
CA LYS A 117 -12.34 -16.93 11.21
C LYS A 117 -13.51 -17.70 10.63
N GLU A 118 -13.94 -17.40 9.41
CA GLU A 118 -15.07 -18.05 8.77
C GLU A 118 -14.79 -19.52 8.42
N ASP A 119 -15.86 -20.27 8.12
CA ASP A 119 -15.76 -21.60 7.53
C ASP A 119 -15.19 -21.53 6.12
N GLU A 120 -14.15 -22.32 5.87
CA GLU A 120 -13.44 -22.35 4.59
C GLU A 120 -14.36 -22.74 3.44
N ASN A 121 -15.24 -23.75 3.63
CA ASN A 121 -16.17 -24.19 2.59
C ASN A 121 -17.20 -23.09 2.27
N LYS A 122 -17.64 -22.34 3.28
CA LYS A 122 -18.52 -21.16 3.08
C LYS A 122 -17.83 -20.13 2.18
N ILE A 123 -16.60 -19.73 2.51
CA ILE A 123 -15.85 -18.74 1.70
C ILE A 123 -15.61 -19.26 0.29
N LEU A 124 -15.19 -20.52 0.13
CA LEU A 124 -14.97 -21.10 -1.20
C LEU A 124 -16.25 -21.18 -2.02
N SER A 125 -17.41 -21.41 -1.38
CA SER A 125 -18.72 -21.41 -2.06
C SER A 125 -19.12 -20.06 -2.62
N TYR A 126 -18.54 -18.95 -2.12
CA TYR A 126 -18.79 -17.60 -2.62
C TYR A 126 -18.02 -17.31 -3.91
N ILE A 127 -16.97 -18.10 -4.23
CA ILE A 127 -16.15 -17.88 -5.41
C ILE A 127 -16.84 -18.49 -6.65
N ASP A 128 -17.40 -17.63 -7.47
CA ASP A 128 -17.98 -17.95 -8.78
C ASP A 128 -17.21 -17.29 -9.93
N LYS A 129 -17.81 -17.22 -11.12
CA LYS A 129 -17.22 -16.57 -12.29
C LYS A 129 -16.84 -15.11 -12.03
N ASP A 130 -17.62 -14.41 -11.23
CA ASP A 130 -17.39 -12.99 -10.91
C ASP A 130 -16.20 -12.77 -9.99
N LEU A 131 -15.89 -13.76 -9.14
CA LEU A 131 -14.77 -13.74 -8.19
C LEU A 131 -13.61 -14.66 -8.59
N GLU A 132 -13.66 -15.27 -9.76
CA GLU A 132 -12.59 -16.18 -10.19
C GLU A 132 -11.21 -15.50 -10.25
N SER A 133 -11.15 -14.24 -10.65
CA SER A 133 -9.91 -13.44 -10.66
C SER A 133 -9.33 -13.21 -9.25
N TYR A 134 -10.15 -13.31 -8.20
CA TYR A 134 -9.74 -13.18 -6.80
C TYR A 134 -9.46 -14.52 -6.11
N ARG A 135 -9.73 -15.66 -6.76
CA ARG A 135 -9.57 -17.00 -6.19
C ARG A 135 -8.20 -17.19 -5.54
N HIS A 136 -7.13 -16.86 -6.25
CA HIS A 136 -5.78 -17.02 -5.73
C HIS A 136 -5.56 -16.22 -4.45
N MET A 137 -5.98 -14.95 -4.42
CA MET A 137 -5.86 -14.09 -3.25
C MET A 137 -6.66 -14.65 -2.07
N ILE A 138 -7.93 -15.02 -2.28
CA ILE A 138 -8.81 -15.55 -1.25
C ILE A 138 -8.25 -16.87 -0.68
N THR A 139 -7.83 -17.79 -1.54
CA THR A 139 -7.25 -19.07 -1.08
C THR A 139 -5.91 -18.86 -0.36
N SER A 140 -5.14 -17.85 -0.73
CA SER A 140 -3.91 -17.51 -0.01
C SER A 140 -4.20 -16.97 1.39
N ILE A 141 -5.26 -16.18 1.57
CA ILE A 141 -5.73 -15.75 2.89
C ILE A 141 -6.16 -16.94 3.73
N LEU A 142 -6.96 -17.87 3.16
CA LEU A 142 -7.43 -19.06 3.89
C LEU A 142 -6.27 -19.97 4.33
N ARG A 143 -5.21 -20.08 3.52
CA ARG A 143 -3.99 -20.83 3.90
C ARG A 143 -3.31 -20.27 5.14
N GLN A 144 -3.40 -18.95 5.39
CA GLN A 144 -2.82 -18.33 6.57
C GLN A 144 -3.49 -18.79 7.87
N LYS A 145 -4.72 -19.33 7.81
CA LYS A 145 -5.46 -19.81 8.99
C LYS A 145 -4.63 -20.75 9.88
N LYS A 146 -3.81 -21.61 9.27
CA LYS A 146 -2.94 -22.56 9.99
C LYS A 146 -1.74 -21.90 10.67
N HIS A 147 -1.43 -20.68 10.30
CA HIS A 147 -0.28 -19.91 10.80
C HIS A 147 -0.68 -18.71 11.67
N CYS A 148 -1.99 -18.45 11.82
CA CYS A 148 -2.48 -17.41 12.70
C CYS A 148 -2.50 -17.90 14.15
N LEU A 149 -1.95 -17.11 15.04
CA LEU A 149 -1.99 -17.36 16.46
C LEU A 149 -3.34 -16.91 17.06
N SER A 150 -3.55 -17.20 18.34
CA SER A 150 -4.66 -16.62 19.07
C SER A 150 -4.54 -15.09 19.11
N SER A 151 -5.69 -14.39 19.24
CA SER A 151 -5.70 -12.92 19.30
C SER A 151 -4.76 -12.35 20.38
N ASP A 152 -4.60 -13.06 21.51
CA ASP A 152 -3.75 -12.60 22.60
C ASP A 152 -2.27 -12.82 22.29
N ASN A 153 -1.92 -13.92 21.61
CA ASN A 153 -0.56 -14.17 21.15
C ASN A 153 -0.15 -13.18 20.02
N GLU A 154 -1.06 -12.84 19.10
CA GLU A 154 -0.82 -11.83 18.08
C GLU A 154 -0.56 -10.44 18.70
N LYS A 155 -1.36 -10.05 19.71
CA LYS A 155 -1.14 -8.81 20.45
C LYS A 155 0.22 -8.81 21.17
N LEU A 156 0.59 -9.94 21.77
CA LEU A 156 1.87 -10.09 22.44
C LEU A 156 3.02 -9.92 21.45
N LEU A 157 2.98 -10.62 20.31
CA LEU A 157 3.99 -10.46 19.25
C LEU A 157 4.07 -9.03 18.73
N ALA A 158 2.93 -8.38 18.51
CA ALA A 158 2.91 -6.97 18.09
C ALA A 158 3.58 -6.05 19.13
N ALA A 159 3.37 -6.30 20.43
CA ALA A 159 4.04 -5.56 21.49
C ALA A 159 5.58 -5.80 21.53
N PHE A 160 6.04 -6.96 21.09
CA PHE A 160 7.47 -7.28 20.96
C PHE A 160 8.12 -6.78 19.67
N SER A 161 7.32 -6.32 18.69
CA SER A 161 7.82 -5.89 17.38
C SER A 161 8.98 -4.90 17.44
N PRO A 162 8.98 -3.85 18.30
CA PRO A 162 10.12 -2.93 18.44
C PRO A 162 11.40 -3.63 18.90
N VAL A 163 11.28 -4.58 19.81
CA VAL A 163 12.44 -5.36 20.32
C VAL A 163 12.97 -6.27 19.23
N LEU A 164 12.09 -6.94 18.48
CA LEU A 164 12.47 -7.83 17.39
C LEU A 164 13.13 -7.08 16.22
N GLY A 165 12.75 -5.82 15.99
CA GLY A 165 13.32 -4.95 14.96
C GLY A 165 14.68 -4.34 15.37
N SER A 166 14.97 -4.23 16.66
CA SER A 166 16.12 -3.47 17.18
C SER A 166 17.49 -3.95 16.66
N ALA A 167 17.65 -5.24 16.39
CA ALA A 167 18.89 -5.78 15.85
C ALA A 167 19.13 -5.30 14.40
N SER A 168 18.09 -5.22 13.58
CA SER A 168 18.16 -4.69 12.22
C SER A 168 18.47 -3.20 12.23
N ASP A 169 17.83 -2.46 13.12
CA ASP A 169 18.07 -1.02 13.28
C ASP A 169 19.51 -0.75 13.73
N THR A 170 19.99 -1.51 14.72
CA THR A 170 21.38 -1.40 15.20
C THR A 170 22.38 -1.70 14.07
N TYR A 171 22.14 -2.75 13.28
CA TYR A 171 22.97 -3.06 12.12
C TYR A 171 22.96 -1.91 11.09
N SER A 172 21.78 -1.36 10.79
CA SER A 172 21.64 -0.26 9.85
C SER A 172 22.37 1.01 10.33
N TYR A 173 22.25 1.36 11.60
CA TYR A 173 22.97 2.50 12.16
C TYR A 173 24.50 2.27 12.16
N LEU A 174 24.93 1.09 12.56
CA LEU A 174 26.36 0.74 12.55
C LEU A 174 26.95 0.86 11.16
N THR A 175 26.32 0.24 10.16
CA THR A 175 26.86 0.14 8.80
C THR A 175 26.73 1.44 8.00
N ASN A 176 25.68 2.22 8.21
CA ASN A 176 25.40 3.40 7.38
C ASN A 176 25.82 4.72 8.04
N ALA A 177 25.93 4.77 9.37
CA ALA A 177 26.30 6.00 10.09
C ALA A 177 27.65 5.93 10.78
N ASP A 178 27.93 4.84 11.50
CA ASP A 178 29.11 4.77 12.37
C ASP A 178 30.33 4.16 11.70
N MET A 179 30.13 3.25 10.74
CA MET A 179 31.23 2.52 10.09
C MET A 179 31.90 3.38 9.05
N LYS A 180 33.17 3.69 9.27
CA LYS A 180 34.03 4.37 8.29
C LYS A 180 34.76 3.32 7.49
N LEU A 181 34.32 3.10 6.26
CA LEU A 181 35.02 2.21 5.32
C LEU A 181 36.23 2.95 4.73
N GLY A 182 37.39 2.27 4.68
CA GLY A 182 38.57 2.78 4.04
C GLY A 182 38.40 2.88 2.52
N THR A 183 39.24 3.70 1.87
CA THR A 183 39.30 3.82 0.41
C THR A 183 40.15 2.69 -0.15
N ILE A 184 39.67 1.97 -1.15
CA ILE A 184 40.44 1.02 -1.93
C ILE A 184 41.01 1.81 -3.11
N HIS A 185 42.35 1.74 -3.30
CA HIS A 185 43.01 2.27 -4.48
C HIS A 185 43.35 1.07 -5.37
N ASP A 186 42.87 1.07 -6.61
CA ASP A 186 43.34 0.14 -7.64
C ASP A 186 44.77 0.54 -8.03
N GLU A 187 45.70 -0.43 -8.04
CA GLU A 187 47.07 -0.27 -8.57
C GLU A 187 47.07 -0.39 -10.07
#